data_93a3c7f725e2c132df93e7306f1e3826
#
_entry.id   93a3c7f725e2c132df93e7306f1e3826
#
_cell.length_a   1.000
_cell.length_b   1.000
_cell.length_c   1.000
_cell.angle_alpha   90.00
_cell.angle_beta   90.00
_cell.angle_gamma   90.00
#
_symmetry.space_group_name_H-M   'P 1'
#
loop_
_entity.id
_entity.type
_entity.pdbx_description
1 polymer ?
#
loop_
_entity_poly.entity_id
_entity_poly.type
_entity_poly.pdbx_seq_one_letter_code
_entity_poly.pdbx_strand_id
1 'polypeptide(L)'
;MKGLGLFLLLATLLLPAAPARADTDALLRDYIPSGTITRFEGPISFWIGGKDRLEGQFYVDTVINELRRIIPHVQFRQVSSMNQSGVRFFLTDSKQEWQEAVTKSSQGMDGWRELGDLIRGFTLLASSNGVIKKADIVLHLNFQTSGGQKLWIVRHELMHALGVMTHPKDTFDTVLNSRQAQENKNSLFSDSDILVLRTIYDPKLSAGGSW
;
A
#
# COMPACT_ATOMS: atom_id res chain seq x y z
N MET A 1 -14.27 -66.14 -1.91
CA MET A 1 -13.37 -65.09 -2.38
C MET A 1 -14.21 -63.81 -2.68
N LYS A 2 -14.15 -62.82 -1.81
CA LYS A 2 -14.91 -61.56 -1.94
C LYS A 2 -13.93 -60.46 -2.42
N GLY A 3 -14.16 -60.00 -3.66
CA GLY A 3 -13.36 -58.92 -4.24
C GLY A 3 -13.67 -57.60 -3.60
N LEU A 4 -12.63 -56.94 -3.08
CA LEU A 4 -12.68 -55.59 -2.53
C LEU A 4 -12.46 -54.61 -3.66
N GLY A 5 -13.49 -53.90 -4.12
CA GLY A 5 -13.39 -52.83 -5.12
C GLY A 5 -12.84 -51.58 -4.47
N LEU A 6 -11.64 -51.17 -4.93
CA LEU A 6 -11.00 -49.93 -4.55
C LEU A 6 -11.62 -48.77 -5.37
N PHE A 7 -12.45 -47.94 -4.74
CA PHE A 7 -12.94 -46.70 -5.33
C PHE A 7 -11.87 -45.60 -5.16
N LEU A 8 -11.19 -45.25 -6.25
CA LEU A 8 -10.30 -44.10 -6.31
C LEU A 8 -11.14 -42.85 -6.47
N LEU A 9 -11.30 -42.06 -5.41
CA LEU A 9 -11.95 -40.77 -5.45
C LEU A 9 -10.94 -39.75 -6.01
N LEU A 10 -11.08 -39.39 -7.31
CA LEU A 10 -10.31 -38.32 -7.92
C LEU A 10 -10.90 -36.99 -7.43
N ALA A 11 -10.29 -36.38 -6.41
CA ALA A 11 -10.58 -35.01 -6.01
C ALA A 11 -9.95 -34.05 -7.04
N THR A 12 -10.74 -33.60 -8.00
CA THR A 12 -10.37 -32.49 -8.88
C THR A 12 -10.31 -31.22 -8.03
N LEU A 13 -9.12 -30.78 -7.70
CA LEU A 13 -8.87 -29.44 -7.16
C LEU A 13 -9.28 -28.43 -8.24
N LEU A 14 -10.46 -27.87 -8.10
CA LEU A 14 -10.87 -26.67 -8.83
C LEU A 14 -10.00 -25.51 -8.35
N LEU A 15 -8.86 -25.30 -9.02
CA LEU A 15 -8.12 -24.05 -8.90
C LEU A 15 -9.02 -22.91 -9.37
N PRO A 16 -9.18 -21.82 -8.61
CA PRO A 16 -9.94 -20.68 -9.09
C PRO A 16 -9.34 -20.23 -10.42
N ALA A 17 -10.19 -20.09 -11.43
CA ALA A 17 -9.77 -19.59 -12.73
C ALA A 17 -9.15 -18.20 -12.54
N ALA A 18 -7.95 -18.00 -13.09
CA ALA A 18 -7.36 -16.67 -13.13
C ALA A 18 -8.35 -15.71 -13.83
N PRO A 19 -8.53 -14.47 -13.32
CA PRO A 19 -9.42 -13.50 -13.96
C PRO A 19 -9.04 -13.34 -15.44
N ALA A 20 -10.06 -13.19 -16.30
CA ALA A 20 -9.83 -13.00 -17.71
C ALA A 20 -8.94 -11.75 -17.93
N ARG A 21 -8.02 -11.77 -18.89
CA ARG A 21 -7.04 -10.69 -19.15
C ARG A 21 -7.71 -9.32 -19.33
N ALA A 22 -8.89 -9.26 -19.95
CA ALA A 22 -9.66 -8.04 -20.15
C ALA A 22 -10.09 -7.39 -18.82
N ASP A 23 -10.47 -8.19 -17.81
CA ASP A 23 -10.88 -7.70 -16.49
C ASP A 23 -9.67 -7.18 -15.72
N THR A 24 -8.50 -7.80 -15.90
CA THR A 24 -7.23 -7.35 -15.30
C THR A 24 -6.79 -6.00 -15.86
N ASP A 25 -6.85 -5.82 -17.19
CA ASP A 25 -6.46 -4.56 -17.84
C ASP A 25 -7.41 -3.40 -17.43
N ALA A 26 -8.71 -3.66 -17.28
CA ALA A 26 -9.66 -2.67 -16.79
C ALA A 26 -9.36 -2.26 -15.34
N LEU A 27 -9.09 -3.23 -14.47
CA LEU A 27 -8.69 -3.00 -13.08
C LEU A 27 -7.41 -2.15 -13.00
N LEU A 28 -6.37 -2.52 -13.75
CA LEU A 28 -5.10 -1.78 -13.74
C LEU A 28 -5.25 -0.34 -14.20
N ARG A 29 -6.13 -0.05 -15.18
CA ARG A 29 -6.42 1.32 -15.62
C ARG A 29 -7.08 2.17 -14.54
N ASP A 30 -7.90 1.58 -13.67
CA ASP A 30 -8.51 2.32 -12.56
C ASP A 30 -7.47 2.66 -11.47
N TYR A 31 -6.48 1.80 -11.23
CA TYR A 31 -5.40 2.04 -10.26
C TYR A 31 -4.23 2.86 -10.84
N ILE A 32 -3.94 2.71 -12.14
CA ILE A 32 -2.81 3.33 -12.82
C ILE A 32 -3.28 3.91 -14.17
N PRO A 33 -4.11 4.97 -14.15
CA PRO A 33 -4.73 5.51 -15.36
C PRO A 33 -3.71 6.06 -16.38
N SER A 34 -2.51 6.40 -15.94
CA SER A 34 -1.42 6.81 -16.82
C SER A 34 -0.90 5.70 -17.73
N GLY A 35 -1.19 4.43 -17.41
CA GLY A 35 -0.60 3.28 -18.08
C GLY A 35 0.90 3.09 -17.82
N THR A 36 1.50 3.94 -16.97
CA THR A 36 2.95 3.95 -16.73
C THR A 36 3.25 3.46 -15.33
N ILE A 37 4.15 2.48 -15.22
CA ILE A 37 4.58 1.91 -13.94
C ILE A 37 5.47 2.90 -13.21
N THR A 38 5.07 3.25 -11.99
CA THR A 38 5.89 4.01 -11.06
C THR A 38 6.21 3.12 -9.86
N ARG A 39 7.50 2.85 -9.60
CA ARG A 39 7.93 1.92 -8.54
C ARG A 39 9.34 2.18 -8.06
N PHE A 40 9.69 1.62 -6.92
CA PHE A 40 11.09 1.47 -6.54
C PHE A 40 11.78 0.43 -7.40
N GLU A 41 13.04 0.68 -7.72
CA GLU A 41 13.94 -0.32 -8.30
C GLU A 41 14.99 -0.74 -7.28
N GLY A 42 15.09 -2.05 -7.02
CA GLY A 42 15.94 -2.62 -5.99
C GLY A 42 15.30 -2.67 -4.59
N PRO A 43 16.10 -2.86 -3.53
CA PRO A 43 15.61 -2.96 -2.15
C PRO A 43 14.94 -1.67 -1.68
N ILE A 44 13.79 -1.82 -1.02
CA ILE A 44 13.05 -0.71 -0.42
C ILE A 44 13.52 -0.54 1.03
N SER A 45 14.32 0.49 1.27
CA SER A 45 14.71 0.85 2.63
C SER A 45 13.64 1.74 3.26
N PHE A 46 13.31 1.49 4.55
CA PHE A 46 12.35 2.33 5.28
C PHE A 46 12.87 2.74 6.65
N TRP A 47 12.46 3.91 7.06
CA TRP A 47 12.74 4.48 8.37
C TRP A 47 11.44 4.88 9.05
N ILE A 48 11.41 4.75 10.39
CA ILE A 48 10.25 5.09 11.21
C ILE A 48 10.68 6.10 12.28
N GLY A 49 9.99 7.23 12.34
CA GLY A 49 10.20 8.29 13.32
C GLY A 49 8.91 8.95 13.77
N GLY A 50 9.03 9.99 14.59
CA GLY A 50 7.91 10.68 15.24
C GLY A 50 7.72 10.25 16.69
N LYS A 51 6.81 10.93 17.41
CA LYS A 51 6.54 10.67 18.83
C LYS A 51 5.97 9.28 19.09
N ASP A 52 5.12 8.79 18.18
CA ASP A 52 4.44 7.50 18.29
C ASP A 52 5.21 6.35 17.66
N ARG A 53 6.52 6.51 17.49
CA ARG A 53 7.34 5.52 16.83
C ARG A 53 7.17 4.10 17.38
N LEU A 54 7.06 3.93 18.69
CA LEU A 54 6.96 2.59 19.31
C LEU A 54 5.63 1.91 18.99
N GLU A 55 4.52 2.62 19.09
CA GLU A 55 3.22 2.09 18.68
C GLU A 55 3.16 1.87 17.16
N GLY A 56 3.57 2.88 16.41
CA GLY A 56 3.56 2.85 14.96
C GLY A 56 4.45 1.77 14.36
N GLN A 57 5.56 1.42 15.02
CA GLN A 57 6.43 0.31 14.62
C GLN A 57 5.65 -0.99 14.44
N PHE A 58 4.76 -1.32 15.39
CA PHE A 58 3.93 -2.53 15.31
C PHE A 58 3.07 -2.56 14.04
N TYR A 59 2.40 -1.45 13.70
CA TYR A 59 1.53 -1.35 12.53
C TYR A 59 2.33 -1.40 11.22
N VAL A 60 3.43 -0.67 11.16
CA VAL A 60 4.31 -0.67 9.97
C VAL A 60 4.92 -2.05 9.75
N ASP A 61 5.46 -2.71 10.78
CA ASP A 61 6.05 -4.04 10.66
C ASP A 61 5.02 -5.08 10.23
N THR A 62 3.78 -4.99 10.75
CA THR A 62 2.68 -5.88 10.34
C THR A 62 2.44 -5.75 8.84
N VAL A 63 2.29 -4.54 8.32
CA VAL A 63 2.00 -4.31 6.90
C VAL A 63 3.20 -4.63 6.01
N ILE A 64 4.42 -4.32 6.43
CA ILE A 64 5.63 -4.73 5.70
C ILE A 64 5.74 -6.26 5.60
N ASN A 65 5.38 -6.99 6.65
CA ASN A 65 5.36 -8.46 6.62
C ASN A 65 4.28 -9.01 5.67
N GLU A 66 3.15 -8.33 5.51
CA GLU A 66 2.17 -8.67 4.48
C GLU A 66 2.72 -8.42 3.07
N LEU A 67 3.34 -7.27 2.83
CA LEU A 67 3.96 -6.94 1.55
C LEU A 67 5.07 -7.93 1.16
N ARG A 68 5.87 -8.41 2.11
CA ARG A 68 6.87 -9.47 1.86
C ARG A 68 6.25 -10.77 1.34
N ARG A 69 4.99 -11.05 1.69
CA ARG A 69 4.25 -12.23 1.16
C ARG A 69 3.59 -11.94 -0.18
N ILE A 70 3.15 -10.69 -0.41
CA ILE A 70 2.49 -10.26 -1.64
C ILE A 70 3.49 -10.15 -2.80
N ILE A 71 4.64 -9.51 -2.55
CA ILE A 71 5.72 -9.26 -3.51
C ILE A 71 7.06 -9.80 -2.98
N PRO A 72 7.24 -11.13 -2.89
CA PRO A 72 8.35 -11.76 -2.16
C PRO A 72 9.73 -11.51 -2.74
N HIS A 73 9.83 -11.09 -4.00
CA HIS A 73 11.08 -10.72 -4.66
C HIS A 73 11.55 -9.30 -4.32
N VAL A 74 10.68 -8.48 -3.71
CA VAL A 74 11.05 -7.13 -3.23
C VAL A 74 11.58 -7.23 -1.81
N GLN A 75 12.81 -6.76 -1.60
CA GLN A 75 13.41 -6.72 -0.27
C GLN A 75 13.02 -5.45 0.48
N PHE A 76 12.41 -5.60 1.66
CA PHE A 76 12.10 -4.50 2.58
C PHE A 76 13.11 -4.49 3.72
N ARG A 77 13.83 -3.38 3.91
CA ARG A 77 14.89 -3.25 4.91
C ARG A 77 14.67 -2.01 5.78
N GLN A 78 14.51 -2.21 7.08
CA GLN A 78 14.50 -1.08 8.01
C GLN A 78 15.92 -0.52 8.19
N VAL A 79 16.03 0.81 8.22
CA VAL A 79 17.27 1.53 8.44
C VAL A 79 17.14 2.45 9.67
N SER A 80 18.26 2.71 10.35
CA SER A 80 18.29 3.56 11.54
C SER A 80 18.34 5.06 11.21
N SER A 81 18.77 5.43 10.01
CA SER A 81 18.90 6.81 9.57
C SER A 81 17.86 7.17 8.52
N MET A 82 17.16 8.27 8.73
CA MET A 82 16.20 8.83 7.81
C MET A 82 16.81 9.12 6.42
N ASN A 83 18.07 9.54 6.38
CA ASN A 83 18.74 9.88 5.12
C ASN A 83 19.08 8.66 4.25
N GLN A 84 19.06 7.46 4.81
CA GLN A 84 19.33 6.19 4.12
C GLN A 84 18.05 5.50 3.65
N SER A 85 16.87 6.08 3.92
CA SER A 85 15.58 5.45 3.61
C SER A 85 14.99 5.96 2.31
N GLY A 86 14.42 5.04 1.53
CA GLY A 86 13.55 5.34 0.40
C GLY A 86 12.13 5.69 0.86
N VAL A 87 11.62 5.02 1.89
CA VAL A 87 10.32 5.32 2.51
C VAL A 87 10.54 5.82 3.93
N ARG A 88 9.93 6.95 4.28
CA ARG A 88 10.03 7.55 5.61
C ARG A 88 8.65 7.65 6.22
N PHE A 89 8.48 7.01 7.38
CA PHE A 89 7.26 7.12 8.17
C PHE A 89 7.44 8.14 9.28
N PHE A 90 6.61 9.17 9.26
CA PHE A 90 6.47 10.16 10.31
C PHE A 90 5.18 9.87 11.07
N LEU A 91 5.31 9.25 12.25
CA LEU A 91 4.19 8.81 13.08
C LEU A 91 4.02 9.76 14.25
N THR A 92 2.84 10.34 14.38
CA THR A 92 2.55 11.29 15.45
C THR A 92 1.15 11.13 16.00
N ASP A 93 1.00 11.34 17.30
CA ASP A 93 -0.29 11.49 17.99
C ASP A 93 -0.63 12.95 18.28
N SER A 94 0.31 13.83 18.04
CA SER A 94 0.18 15.26 18.29
C SER A 94 -0.48 15.95 17.09
N LYS A 95 -1.66 16.55 17.30
CA LYS A 95 -2.32 17.37 16.28
C LYS A 95 -1.40 18.48 15.77
N GLN A 96 -0.63 19.09 16.66
CA GLN A 96 0.30 20.16 16.29
C GLN A 96 1.42 19.66 15.38
N GLU A 97 2.09 18.56 15.73
CA GLU A 97 3.15 17.99 14.90
C GLU A 97 2.64 17.57 13.52
N TRP A 98 1.43 17.00 13.50
CA TRP A 98 0.79 16.60 12.25
C TRP A 98 0.50 17.82 11.37
N GLN A 99 -0.06 18.89 11.93
CA GLN A 99 -0.31 20.16 11.23
C GLN A 99 0.99 20.79 10.72
N GLU A 100 2.06 20.76 11.52
CA GLU A 100 3.38 21.24 11.09
C GLU A 100 3.96 20.38 9.95
N ALA A 101 3.81 19.05 10.02
CA ALA A 101 4.25 18.15 8.96
C ALA A 101 3.47 18.40 7.66
N VAL A 102 2.14 18.53 7.74
CA VAL A 102 1.28 18.88 6.59
C VAL A 102 1.69 20.22 6.01
N THR A 103 1.86 21.24 6.84
CA THR A 103 2.22 22.60 6.39
C THR A 103 3.60 22.61 5.71
N LYS A 104 4.59 21.93 6.26
CA LYS A 104 5.93 21.83 5.68
C LYS A 104 5.95 21.05 4.36
N SER A 105 5.10 20.04 4.25
CA SER A 105 5.02 19.19 3.07
C SER A 105 4.21 19.82 1.94
N SER A 106 3.26 20.67 2.29
CA SER A 106 2.36 21.35 1.37
C SER A 106 2.87 22.71 0.88
N GLN A 107 4.15 23.03 1.08
CA GLN A 107 4.75 24.23 0.52
C GLN A 107 4.61 24.22 -1.01
N GLY A 108 3.54 24.87 -1.50
CA GLY A 108 3.12 24.92 -2.90
C GLY A 108 1.78 24.25 -3.23
N MET A 109 1.08 23.66 -2.24
CA MET A 109 -0.25 23.05 -2.42
C MET A 109 -1.27 23.82 -1.58
N ASP A 110 -1.83 24.89 -2.10
CA ASP A 110 -2.72 25.81 -1.36
C ASP A 110 -3.97 25.16 -0.77
N GLY A 111 -4.48 24.06 -1.34
CA GLY A 111 -5.66 23.35 -0.85
C GLY A 111 -5.46 22.46 0.38
N TRP A 112 -4.23 22.11 0.73
CA TRP A 112 -3.96 21.16 1.82
C TRP A 112 -4.10 21.76 3.23
N ARG A 113 -3.93 23.07 3.36
CA ARG A 113 -4.11 23.76 4.65
C ARG A 113 -5.54 23.70 5.18
N GLU A 114 -6.53 23.76 4.27
CA GLU A 114 -7.95 23.70 4.61
C GLU A 114 -8.41 22.27 4.92
N LEU A 115 -7.74 21.26 4.35
CA LEU A 115 -8.07 19.85 4.57
C LEU A 115 -7.36 19.22 5.78
N GLY A 116 -6.41 19.93 6.40
CA GLY A 116 -5.53 19.39 7.44
C GLY A 116 -6.24 18.67 8.59
N ASP A 117 -7.42 19.12 9.01
CA ASP A 117 -8.21 18.47 10.07
C ASP A 117 -8.98 17.21 9.60
N LEU A 118 -9.13 17.02 8.30
CA LEU A 118 -9.86 15.90 7.70
C LEU A 118 -8.93 14.76 7.24
N ILE A 119 -7.67 15.08 6.98
CA ILE A 119 -6.68 14.12 6.48
C ILE A 119 -6.11 13.33 7.68
N ARG A 120 -6.12 12.01 7.58
CA ARG A 120 -5.63 11.09 8.62
C ARG A 120 -4.25 10.53 8.33
N GLY A 121 -3.81 10.68 7.10
CA GLY A 121 -2.52 10.32 6.58
C GLY A 121 -2.34 10.91 5.20
N PHE A 122 -1.10 11.02 4.75
CA PHE A 122 -0.80 11.37 3.37
C PHE A 122 0.59 10.87 2.99
N THR A 123 0.77 10.68 1.68
CA THR A 123 2.03 10.27 1.09
C THR A 123 2.50 11.30 0.08
N LEU A 124 3.75 11.73 0.20
CA LEU A 124 4.46 12.51 -0.79
C LEU A 124 5.45 11.63 -1.52
N LEU A 125 5.39 11.64 -2.84
CA LEU A 125 6.23 10.81 -3.69
C LEU A 125 7.14 11.68 -4.56
N ALA A 126 8.44 11.40 -4.53
CA ALA A 126 9.41 11.92 -5.48
C ALA A 126 9.86 10.82 -6.42
N SER A 127 9.54 10.97 -7.71
CA SER A 127 9.92 10.01 -8.75
C SER A 127 10.50 10.71 -9.98
N SER A 128 11.27 9.96 -10.77
CA SER A 128 11.81 10.40 -12.05
C SER A 128 11.83 9.22 -13.01
N ASN A 129 11.27 9.39 -14.20
CA ASN A 129 11.16 8.35 -15.24
C ASN A 129 10.53 7.04 -14.69
N GLY A 130 9.47 7.17 -13.89
CA GLY A 130 8.81 6.04 -13.25
C GLY A 130 9.56 5.42 -12.05
N VAL A 131 10.81 5.80 -11.79
CA VAL A 131 11.57 5.29 -10.64
C VAL A 131 11.30 6.15 -9.42
N ILE A 132 10.73 5.56 -8.37
CA ILE A 132 10.55 6.21 -7.08
C ILE A 132 11.91 6.37 -6.42
N LYS A 133 12.23 7.61 -6.05
CA LYS A 133 13.46 7.95 -5.34
C LYS A 133 13.22 8.07 -3.84
N LYS A 134 12.02 8.51 -3.46
CA LYS A 134 11.65 8.78 -2.08
C LYS A 134 10.14 8.83 -1.93
N ALA A 135 9.66 8.35 -0.79
CA ALA A 135 8.30 8.52 -0.34
C ALA A 135 8.27 8.94 1.13
N ASP A 136 7.54 9.99 1.45
CA ASP A 136 7.29 10.46 2.81
C ASP A 136 5.85 10.15 3.17
N ILE A 137 5.65 9.36 4.21
CA ILE A 137 4.35 8.99 4.76
C ILE A 137 4.19 9.68 6.09
N VAL A 138 3.16 10.48 6.25
CA VAL A 138 2.81 11.13 7.53
C VAL A 138 1.48 10.56 8.01
N LEU A 139 1.45 10.01 9.23
CA LEU A 139 0.28 9.38 9.82
C LEU A 139 -0.05 10.00 11.17
N HIS A 140 -1.31 10.39 11.37
CA HIS A 140 -1.86 10.80 12.65
C HIS A 140 -2.62 9.63 13.29
N LEU A 141 -1.96 8.87 14.16
CA LEU A 141 -2.50 7.63 14.70
C LEU A 141 -3.71 7.84 15.62
N ASN A 142 -3.82 8.97 16.30
CA ASN A 142 -4.95 9.28 17.19
C ASN A 142 -6.27 9.57 16.47
N PHE A 143 -6.25 9.86 15.18
CA PHE A 143 -7.47 9.91 14.38
C PHE A 143 -8.07 8.53 14.14
N GLN A 144 -7.30 7.47 14.41
CA GLN A 144 -7.74 6.09 14.24
C GLN A 144 -8.22 5.54 15.59
N THR A 145 -9.47 5.14 15.67
CA THR A 145 -10.10 4.71 16.94
C THR A 145 -9.83 3.24 17.26
N SER A 146 -9.37 2.45 16.29
CA SER A 146 -9.09 1.03 16.49
C SER A 146 -7.80 0.59 15.81
N GLY A 147 -7.22 -0.53 16.25
CA GLY A 147 -6.05 -1.14 15.63
C GLY A 147 -6.27 -1.51 14.16
N GLY A 148 -7.49 -1.92 13.80
CA GLY A 148 -7.86 -2.19 12.41
C GLY A 148 -7.79 -0.95 11.52
N GLN A 149 -8.27 0.19 12.03
CA GLN A 149 -8.17 1.46 11.31
C GLN A 149 -6.73 1.95 11.19
N LYS A 150 -5.89 1.76 12.22
CA LYS A 150 -4.46 2.08 12.16
C LYS A 150 -3.73 1.22 11.13
N LEU A 151 -4.03 -0.06 11.06
CA LEU A 151 -3.50 -0.95 10.01
C LEU A 151 -3.98 -0.56 8.63
N TRP A 152 -5.25 -0.19 8.50
CA TRP A 152 -5.80 0.26 7.22
C TRP A 152 -5.07 1.50 6.70
N ILE A 153 -4.90 2.55 7.51
CA ILE A 153 -4.25 3.78 7.04
C ILE A 153 -2.78 3.54 6.65
N VAL A 154 -2.08 2.65 7.35
CA VAL A 154 -0.70 2.25 6.98
C VAL A 154 -0.69 1.55 5.63
N ARG A 155 -1.64 0.63 5.35
CA ARG A 155 -1.75 -0.03 4.04
C ARG A 155 -2.08 0.97 2.93
N HIS A 156 -3.04 1.87 3.19
CA HIS A 156 -3.45 2.92 2.25
C HIS A 156 -2.27 3.78 1.82
N GLU A 157 -1.57 4.35 2.78
CA GLU A 157 -0.44 5.23 2.48
C GLU A 157 0.76 4.47 1.88
N LEU A 158 0.96 3.20 2.26
CA LEU A 158 1.97 2.37 1.61
C LEU A 158 1.64 2.03 0.16
N MET A 159 0.37 1.83 -0.22
CA MET A 159 -0.01 1.69 -1.63
C MET A 159 0.45 2.92 -2.42
N HIS A 160 0.20 4.13 -1.91
CA HIS A 160 0.68 5.36 -2.54
C HIS A 160 2.20 5.41 -2.61
N ALA A 161 2.88 5.11 -1.50
CA ALA A 161 4.35 5.10 -1.45
C ALA A 161 4.98 4.08 -2.41
N LEU A 162 4.27 3.00 -2.72
CA LEU A 162 4.69 1.96 -3.66
C LEU A 162 4.33 2.27 -5.12
N GLY A 163 3.72 3.43 -5.42
CA GLY A 163 3.50 3.92 -6.77
C GLY A 163 2.04 3.95 -7.23
N VAL A 164 1.07 3.57 -6.40
CA VAL A 164 -0.36 3.65 -6.72
C VAL A 164 -0.92 4.96 -6.19
N MET A 165 -0.86 6.03 -6.99
CA MET A 165 -1.25 7.38 -6.54
C MET A 165 -2.73 7.69 -6.73
N THR A 166 -3.47 6.84 -7.42
CA THR A 166 -4.88 7.05 -7.75
C THR A 166 -5.77 6.25 -6.81
N HIS A 167 -6.88 6.86 -6.39
CA HIS A 167 -7.96 6.13 -5.74
C HIS A 167 -8.86 5.55 -6.83
N PRO A 168 -9.01 4.21 -6.92
CA PRO A 168 -9.92 3.59 -7.89
C PRO A 168 -11.36 3.92 -7.54
N LYS A 169 -12.29 3.63 -8.48
CA LYS A 169 -13.73 3.86 -8.26
C LYS A 169 -14.23 3.12 -7.03
N ASP A 170 -15.24 3.69 -6.37
CA ASP A 170 -15.88 3.15 -5.14
C ASP A 170 -16.47 1.73 -5.29
N THR A 171 -16.54 1.20 -6.51
CA THR A 171 -17.04 -0.15 -6.79
C THR A 171 -16.05 -1.27 -6.50
N PHE A 172 -14.76 -0.92 -6.28
CA PHE A 172 -13.73 -1.90 -5.98
C PHE A 172 -13.50 -2.04 -4.48
N ASP A 173 -13.38 -3.28 -4.01
CA ASP A 173 -12.86 -3.57 -2.69
C ASP A 173 -11.35 -3.30 -2.71
N THR A 174 -10.92 -2.28 -1.96
CA THR A 174 -9.53 -1.82 -1.94
C THR A 174 -9.22 -1.02 -0.68
N VAL A 175 -7.99 -1.12 -0.20
CA VAL A 175 -7.52 -0.28 0.91
C VAL A 175 -7.47 1.21 0.54
N LEU A 176 -7.51 1.56 -0.75
CA LEU A 176 -7.55 2.94 -1.24
C LEU A 176 -8.95 3.56 -1.18
N ASN A 177 -9.98 2.77 -0.90
CA ASN A 177 -11.35 3.25 -0.77
C ASN A 177 -11.66 3.63 0.69
N SER A 178 -11.64 4.94 1.00
CA SER A 178 -11.88 5.46 2.34
C SER A 178 -13.29 5.18 2.89
N ARG A 179 -14.29 5.05 2.00
CA ARG A 179 -15.67 4.80 2.38
C ARG A 179 -15.88 3.37 2.89
N GLN A 180 -15.33 2.40 2.20
CA GLN A 180 -15.36 0.99 2.62
C GLN A 180 -14.53 0.75 3.89
N ALA A 181 -13.44 1.45 4.06
CA ALA A 181 -12.61 1.33 5.25
C ALA A 181 -13.28 1.85 6.52
N GLN A 182 -14.18 2.82 6.42
CA GLN A 182 -14.98 3.28 7.56
C GLN A 182 -16.08 2.28 7.93
N GLU A 183 -16.62 1.54 6.96
CA GLU A 183 -17.70 0.59 7.13
C GLU A 183 -17.20 -0.84 7.40
N ASN A 184 -16.05 -1.22 6.84
CA ASN A 184 -15.52 -2.57 6.92
C ASN A 184 -14.41 -2.70 7.98
N LYS A 185 -14.64 -3.57 8.92
CA LYS A 185 -13.71 -3.97 9.98
C LYS A 185 -12.48 -4.75 9.47
N ASN A 186 -12.44 -5.13 8.19
CA ASN A 186 -11.37 -5.90 7.56
C ASN A 186 -10.59 -5.03 6.58
N SER A 187 -9.61 -4.37 7.10
CA SER A 187 -8.70 -3.49 6.38
C SER A 187 -7.50 -4.24 5.75
N LEU A 188 -7.69 -5.47 5.29
CA LEU A 188 -6.64 -6.23 4.60
C LEU A 188 -6.48 -5.75 3.16
N PHE A 189 -5.31 -5.99 2.57
CA PHE A 189 -5.17 -5.87 1.12
C PHE A 189 -6.17 -6.80 0.43
N SER A 190 -6.99 -6.26 -0.46
CA SER A 190 -7.92 -7.01 -1.27
C SER A 190 -7.21 -7.80 -2.38
N ASP A 191 -7.91 -8.70 -3.02
CA ASP A 191 -7.37 -9.41 -4.20
C ASP A 191 -6.99 -8.42 -5.32
N SER A 192 -7.73 -7.32 -5.47
CA SER A 192 -7.42 -6.25 -6.41
C SER A 192 -6.12 -5.54 -6.05
N ASP A 193 -5.92 -5.15 -4.79
CA ASP A 193 -4.68 -4.53 -4.31
C ASP A 193 -3.48 -5.46 -4.51
N ILE A 194 -3.65 -6.74 -4.19
CA ILE A 194 -2.61 -7.77 -4.35
C ILE A 194 -2.23 -7.93 -5.83
N LEU A 195 -3.22 -7.98 -6.72
CA LEU A 195 -2.98 -8.08 -8.16
C LEU A 195 -2.22 -6.87 -8.68
N VAL A 196 -2.64 -5.66 -8.31
CA VAL A 196 -1.98 -4.41 -8.71
C VAL A 196 -0.54 -4.36 -8.22
N LEU A 197 -0.29 -4.66 -6.94
CA LEU A 197 1.07 -4.69 -6.38
C LEU A 197 1.96 -5.71 -7.08
N ARG A 198 1.45 -6.92 -7.35
CA ARG A 198 2.19 -7.95 -8.09
C ARG A 198 2.50 -7.53 -9.51
N THR A 199 1.59 -6.81 -10.17
CA THR A 199 1.82 -6.30 -11.53
C THR A 199 2.86 -5.20 -11.54
N ILE A 200 2.73 -4.17 -10.68
CA ILE A 200 3.69 -3.05 -10.61
C ILE A 200 5.10 -3.56 -10.31
N TYR A 201 5.21 -4.55 -9.43
CA TYR A 201 6.50 -5.13 -9.02
C TYR A 201 6.85 -6.43 -9.78
N ASP A 202 6.18 -6.77 -10.89
CA ASP A 202 6.62 -7.90 -11.74
C ASP A 202 8.06 -7.64 -12.20
N PRO A 203 9.00 -8.59 -11.95
CA PRO A 203 10.39 -8.42 -12.35
C PRO A 203 10.60 -8.35 -13.88
N LYS A 204 9.59 -8.72 -14.67
CA LYS A 204 9.60 -8.60 -16.14
C LYS A 204 9.30 -7.19 -16.64
N LEU A 205 8.73 -6.34 -15.78
CA LEU A 205 8.37 -4.96 -16.10
C LEU A 205 9.42 -4.00 -15.54
N SER A 206 9.53 -2.82 -16.14
CA SER A 206 10.47 -1.76 -15.72
C SER A 206 9.72 -0.55 -15.21
N ALA A 207 10.33 0.22 -14.32
CA ALA A 207 9.85 1.55 -13.99
C ALA A 207 9.83 2.43 -15.26
N GLY A 208 8.77 3.23 -15.43
CA GLY A 208 8.55 4.03 -16.65
C GLY A 208 8.01 3.25 -17.84
N GLY A 209 7.95 1.91 -17.75
CA GLY A 209 7.32 1.06 -18.75
C GLY A 209 5.80 1.00 -18.59
N SER A 210 5.12 0.35 -19.54
CA SER A 210 3.70 0.01 -19.47
C SER A 210 3.54 -1.45 -19.04
N TRP A 211 2.35 -1.78 -18.46
CA TRP A 211 1.96 -3.17 -18.18
C TRP A 211 1.35 -3.85 -19.37
#